data_86baa2549bac46fab8020984c68b5ac4
#
_entry.id   86baa2549bac46fab8020984c68b5ac4
#
_cell.length_a   1.000
_cell.length_b   1.000
_cell.length_c   1.000
_cell.angle_alpha   90.00
_cell.angle_beta   90.00
_cell.angle_gamma   90.00
#
_symmetry.space_group_name_H-M   'P 1'
#
loop_
_entity.id
_entity.type
_entity.pdbx_description
1 polymer ?
#
loop_
_entity_poly.entity_id
_entity_poly.type
_entity_poly.pdbx_seq_one_letter_code
_entity_poly.pdbx_strand_id
1 'polypeptide(L)'
;MPDSDIPSDVVFTPTVKALQQAHGSRHAYARMEQGRGWQTGITDEVRGFIEAQTTLFMATANLDGQPYMQHRGGPPGFLHVLDEHTLAFADFTGNRQFVSTGNLQDNPKAQLFLMDYAHRQRLKIWGEARVETDPDFVARLMPPGYKARAEQAIVFTVKAWDANCPQHIPQLVPVDEVVPAIAERDRRIAELEEALARLKTEVSGIACGYAGDARHLEFRVS
;
A
#
# COMPACT_ATOMS: atom_id res chain seq x y z
N MET A 1 18.87 5.46 -37.00
CA MET A 1 17.55 5.19 -36.42
C MET A 1 17.62 5.69 -35.01
N PRO A 2 16.78 6.65 -34.53
CA PRO A 2 16.77 6.96 -33.11
C PRO A 2 16.34 5.69 -32.38
N ASP A 3 17.11 5.31 -31.37
CA ASP A 3 16.79 4.26 -30.42
C ASP A 3 15.36 4.54 -29.91
N SER A 4 14.43 3.65 -30.21
CA SER A 4 13.11 3.71 -29.56
C SER A 4 13.40 3.37 -28.12
N ASP A 5 13.36 4.38 -27.23
CA ASP A 5 13.51 4.19 -25.78
C ASP A 5 12.41 3.25 -25.30
N ILE A 6 12.75 1.96 -25.21
CA ILE A 6 11.86 0.95 -24.65
C ILE A 6 11.83 1.19 -23.14
N PRO A 7 10.68 1.49 -22.52
CA PRO A 7 10.62 1.87 -21.08
C PRO A 7 11.33 0.86 -20.16
N SER A 8 11.26 -0.43 -20.46
CA SER A 8 11.94 -1.49 -19.68
C SER A 8 13.47 -1.43 -19.75
N ASP A 9 14.06 -0.72 -20.72
CA ASP A 9 15.51 -0.61 -20.85
C ASP A 9 16.17 0.16 -19.70
N VAL A 10 15.39 0.87 -18.91
CA VAL A 10 15.86 1.43 -17.64
C VAL A 10 16.47 0.36 -16.72
N VAL A 11 16.03 -0.91 -16.82
CA VAL A 11 16.57 -2.05 -16.05
C VAL A 11 16.94 -3.26 -16.93
N PHE A 12 16.40 -3.40 -18.13
CA PHE A 12 16.74 -4.50 -19.05
C PHE A 12 18.02 -4.18 -19.82
N THR A 13 19.11 -4.14 -19.06
CA THR A 13 20.45 -3.95 -19.64
C THR A 13 20.79 -5.05 -20.67
N PRO A 14 21.79 -4.87 -21.53
CA PRO A 14 22.23 -5.92 -22.44
C PRO A 14 22.52 -7.26 -21.73
N THR A 15 23.10 -7.21 -20.53
CA THR A 15 23.36 -8.40 -19.70
C THR A 15 22.06 -9.08 -19.26
N VAL A 16 21.07 -8.30 -18.82
CA VAL A 16 19.75 -8.84 -18.44
C VAL A 16 19.08 -9.50 -19.65
N LYS A 17 19.07 -8.83 -20.81
CA LYS A 17 18.51 -9.39 -22.05
C LYS A 17 19.22 -10.67 -22.50
N ALA A 18 20.54 -10.76 -22.32
CA ALA A 18 21.32 -11.97 -22.61
C ALA A 18 20.94 -13.13 -21.66
N LEU A 19 20.76 -12.86 -20.37
CA LEU A 19 20.27 -13.85 -19.41
C LEU A 19 18.84 -14.31 -19.74
N GLN A 20 17.94 -13.39 -20.09
CA GLN A 20 16.60 -13.74 -20.56
C GLN A 20 16.65 -14.68 -21.77
N GLN A 21 17.57 -14.43 -22.71
CA GLN A 21 17.78 -15.29 -23.88
C GLN A 21 18.27 -16.68 -23.46
N ALA A 22 19.26 -16.74 -22.59
CA ALA A 22 19.86 -18.00 -22.14
C ALA A 22 18.83 -18.87 -21.36
N HIS A 23 17.92 -18.26 -20.63
CA HIS A 23 16.88 -18.94 -19.86
C HIS A 23 15.51 -19.03 -20.58
N GLY A 24 15.45 -18.66 -21.87
CA GLY A 24 14.26 -18.83 -22.71
C GLY A 24 13.11 -17.85 -22.44
N SER A 25 13.30 -16.82 -21.58
CA SER A 25 12.26 -15.84 -21.26
C SER A 25 12.25 -14.61 -22.18
N ARG A 26 13.30 -14.36 -22.96
CA ARG A 26 13.45 -13.16 -23.82
C ARG A 26 12.27 -12.94 -24.76
N HIS A 27 11.74 -14.00 -25.37
CA HIS A 27 10.62 -13.90 -26.32
C HIS A 27 9.35 -13.35 -25.66
N ALA A 28 9.08 -13.75 -24.41
CA ALA A 28 7.92 -13.24 -23.65
C ALA A 28 8.10 -11.75 -23.34
N TYR A 29 9.28 -11.34 -22.87
CA TYR A 29 9.58 -9.95 -22.57
C TYR A 29 9.64 -9.06 -23.82
N ALA A 30 10.18 -9.54 -24.95
CA ALA A 30 10.16 -8.80 -26.21
C ALA A 30 8.72 -8.55 -26.72
N ARG A 31 7.82 -9.51 -26.53
CA ARG A 31 6.39 -9.33 -26.85
C ARG A 31 5.74 -8.31 -25.91
N MET A 32 6.08 -8.34 -24.63
CA MET A 32 5.62 -7.36 -23.64
C MET A 32 6.09 -5.94 -24.01
N GLU A 33 7.33 -5.77 -24.43
CA GLU A 33 7.91 -4.49 -24.86
C GLU A 33 7.21 -3.91 -26.11
N GLN A 34 6.70 -4.77 -26.99
CA GLN A 34 5.94 -4.37 -28.20
C GLN A 34 4.46 -4.07 -27.93
N GLY A 35 3.93 -4.45 -26.77
CA GLY A 35 2.52 -4.34 -26.40
C GLY A 35 2.27 -3.36 -25.24
N ARG A 36 1.44 -3.82 -24.30
CA ARG A 36 1.16 -3.08 -23.05
C ARG A 36 2.24 -3.33 -21.99
N GLY A 37 3.51 -3.21 -22.37
CA GLY A 37 4.63 -3.37 -21.47
C GLY A 37 4.70 -2.28 -20.38
N TRP A 38 5.89 -2.03 -19.92
CA TRP A 38 6.12 -0.96 -18.97
C TRP A 38 5.68 0.39 -19.54
N GLN A 39 5.08 1.19 -18.69
CA GLN A 39 4.51 2.48 -19.07
C GLN A 39 5.41 3.61 -18.59
N THR A 40 5.35 4.75 -19.28
CA THR A 40 6.06 5.97 -18.89
C THR A 40 5.12 7.00 -18.27
N GLY A 41 3.84 6.98 -18.63
CA GLY A 41 2.82 7.89 -18.14
C GLY A 41 1.97 7.28 -17.02
N ILE A 42 1.66 8.07 -16.02
CA ILE A 42 0.77 7.70 -14.91
C ILE A 42 -0.68 7.86 -15.38
N THR A 43 -1.42 6.75 -15.44
CA THR A 43 -2.86 6.73 -15.72
C THR A 43 -3.67 7.12 -14.49
N ASP A 44 -4.96 7.43 -14.66
CA ASP A 44 -5.85 7.74 -13.53
C ASP A 44 -5.97 6.59 -12.53
N GLU A 45 -5.95 5.34 -13.00
CA GLU A 45 -5.96 4.14 -12.15
C GLU A 45 -4.70 4.07 -11.28
N VAL A 46 -3.53 4.28 -11.89
CA VAL A 46 -2.24 4.27 -11.18
C VAL A 46 -2.11 5.49 -10.27
N ARG A 47 -2.66 6.64 -10.65
CA ARG A 47 -2.76 7.82 -9.77
C ARG A 47 -3.51 7.48 -8.49
N GLY A 48 -4.69 6.88 -8.59
CA GLY A 48 -5.48 6.48 -7.42
C GLY A 48 -4.72 5.52 -6.50
N PHE A 49 -3.98 4.56 -7.07
CA PHE A 49 -3.12 3.67 -6.30
C PHE A 49 -1.99 4.43 -5.58
N ILE A 50 -1.29 5.34 -6.27
CA ILE A 50 -0.18 6.12 -5.73
C ILE A 50 -0.66 7.02 -4.58
N GLU A 51 -1.73 7.77 -4.78
CA GLU A 51 -2.24 8.74 -3.81
C GLU A 51 -2.87 8.09 -2.57
N ALA A 52 -3.30 6.83 -2.69
CA ALA A 52 -3.80 6.06 -1.55
C ALA A 52 -2.69 5.52 -0.63
N GLN A 53 -1.43 5.51 -1.08
CA GLN A 53 -0.33 4.97 -0.28
C GLN A 53 -0.05 5.80 0.96
N THR A 54 0.29 5.12 2.05
CA THR A 54 0.77 5.71 3.31
C THR A 54 2.26 5.50 3.52
N THR A 55 2.90 4.74 2.63
CA THR A 55 4.30 4.34 2.73
C THR A 55 4.90 4.12 1.34
N LEU A 56 6.16 4.45 1.18
CA LEU A 56 6.99 4.08 0.03
C LEU A 56 8.42 3.80 0.46
N PHE A 57 9.14 3.06 -0.37
CA PHE A 57 10.58 2.90 -0.26
C PHE A 57 11.25 3.60 -1.43
N MET A 58 12.18 4.50 -1.15
CA MET A 58 12.98 5.18 -2.15
C MET A 58 14.40 4.64 -2.14
N ALA A 59 14.82 4.08 -3.27
CA ALA A 59 16.20 3.67 -3.51
C ALA A 59 16.95 4.75 -4.28
N THR A 60 18.18 5.03 -3.85
CA THR A 60 19.16 5.92 -4.49
C THR A 60 20.52 5.21 -4.52
N ALA A 61 21.47 5.73 -5.25
CA ALA A 61 22.86 5.22 -5.22
C ALA A 61 23.83 6.39 -5.34
N ASN A 62 24.98 6.28 -4.66
CA ASN A 62 26.08 7.21 -4.82
C ASN A 62 26.79 7.04 -6.17
N LEU A 63 27.81 7.84 -6.46
CA LEU A 63 28.58 7.75 -7.71
C LEU A 63 29.26 6.40 -7.92
N ASP A 64 29.69 5.73 -6.84
CA ASP A 64 30.30 4.41 -6.90
C ASP A 64 29.30 3.27 -7.08
N GLY A 65 28.00 3.59 -7.15
CA GLY A 65 26.92 2.62 -7.32
C GLY A 65 26.48 1.93 -6.03
N GLN A 66 26.97 2.34 -4.85
CA GLN A 66 26.49 1.78 -3.59
C GLN A 66 25.01 2.15 -3.39
N PRO A 67 24.10 1.17 -3.34
CA PRO A 67 22.68 1.44 -3.16
C PRO A 67 22.36 1.84 -1.72
N TYR A 68 21.39 2.70 -1.58
CA TYR A 68 20.77 3.09 -0.31
C TYR A 68 19.26 3.10 -0.46
N MET A 69 18.55 2.54 0.50
CA MET A 69 17.09 2.52 0.52
C MET A 69 16.58 3.14 1.81
N GLN A 70 15.58 4.01 1.68
CA GLN A 70 14.96 4.65 2.82
C GLN A 70 13.43 4.61 2.70
N HIS A 71 12.78 4.29 3.82
CA HIS A 71 11.35 4.40 3.97
C HIS A 71 10.93 5.88 4.02
N ARG A 72 9.82 6.19 3.37
CA ARG A 72 9.09 7.45 3.46
C ARG A 72 7.62 7.13 3.75
N GLY A 73 6.96 7.93 4.56
CA GLY A 73 5.55 7.70 4.89
C GLY A 73 4.84 8.97 5.29
N GLY A 74 3.51 8.92 5.21
CA GLY A 74 2.59 9.98 5.56
C GLY A 74 1.14 9.49 5.50
N PRO A 75 0.16 10.34 5.77
CA PRO A 75 -1.24 9.99 5.53
C PRO A 75 -1.51 9.81 4.04
N PRO A 76 -2.62 9.16 3.64
CA PRO A 76 -3.02 9.11 2.23
C PRO A 76 -2.97 10.50 1.59
N GLY A 77 -2.46 10.57 0.36
CA GLY A 77 -2.21 11.84 -0.34
C GLY A 77 -0.89 12.52 -0.01
N PHE A 78 0.00 11.93 0.80
CA PHE A 78 1.34 12.50 1.04
C PHE A 78 2.24 12.40 -0.20
N LEU A 79 2.01 11.41 -1.06
CA LEU A 79 2.66 11.26 -2.36
C LEU A 79 1.74 11.81 -3.44
N HIS A 80 2.14 12.92 -4.04
CA HIS A 80 1.35 13.65 -5.03
C HIS A 80 1.72 13.24 -6.44
N VAL A 81 0.73 13.09 -7.32
CA VAL A 81 0.91 13.00 -8.76
C VAL A 81 0.65 14.40 -9.35
N LEU A 82 1.71 15.13 -9.67
CA LEU A 82 1.62 16.49 -10.20
C LEU A 82 1.14 16.52 -11.65
N ASP A 83 1.62 15.57 -12.45
CA ASP A 83 1.23 15.36 -13.84
C ASP A 83 1.49 13.88 -14.22
N GLU A 84 1.32 13.53 -15.49
CA GLU A 84 1.48 12.14 -15.96
C GLU A 84 2.92 11.60 -15.85
N HIS A 85 3.91 12.43 -15.61
CA HIS A 85 5.32 12.04 -15.50
C HIS A 85 5.99 12.51 -14.22
N THR A 86 5.29 13.21 -13.34
CA THR A 86 5.92 13.84 -12.17
C THR A 86 5.20 13.50 -10.89
N LEU A 87 5.96 12.93 -9.95
CA LEU A 87 5.55 12.71 -8.57
C LEU A 87 6.29 13.69 -7.65
N ALA A 88 5.68 14.03 -6.52
CA ALA A 88 6.38 14.79 -5.49
C ALA A 88 5.85 14.46 -4.09
N PHE A 89 6.71 14.61 -3.10
CA PHE A 89 6.32 14.51 -1.68
C PHE A 89 7.19 15.41 -0.82
N ALA A 90 6.61 15.89 0.27
CA ALA A 90 7.33 16.62 1.29
C ALA A 90 8.29 15.67 2.03
N ASP A 91 9.57 16.03 2.11
CA ASP A 91 10.58 15.26 2.83
C ASP A 91 10.62 15.73 4.30
N PHE A 92 9.96 14.94 5.15
CA PHE A 92 9.80 15.27 6.57
C PHE A 92 11.12 15.16 7.32
N THR A 93 11.34 16.06 8.27
CA THR A 93 12.52 16.09 9.12
C THR A 93 12.71 14.75 9.84
N GLY A 94 13.85 14.13 9.62
CA GLY A 94 14.25 12.86 10.22
C GLY A 94 15.57 13.00 11.01
N ASN A 95 16.39 11.96 10.96
CA ASN A 95 17.69 11.88 11.67
C ASN A 95 18.79 12.74 11.03
N ARG A 96 18.52 13.42 9.92
CA ARG A 96 19.41 14.35 9.22
C ARG A 96 20.74 13.74 8.74
N GLN A 97 20.76 12.46 8.40
CA GLN A 97 21.92 11.82 7.78
C GLN A 97 22.13 12.27 6.32
N PHE A 98 21.10 12.81 5.66
CA PHE A 98 21.13 13.37 4.31
C PHE A 98 21.65 12.41 3.22
N VAL A 99 21.66 11.09 3.45
CA VAL A 99 22.21 10.11 2.49
C VAL A 99 21.46 10.17 1.16
N SER A 100 20.12 10.12 1.19
CA SER A 100 19.32 10.24 -0.06
C SER A 100 19.56 11.58 -0.76
N THR A 101 19.60 12.68 0.01
CA THR A 101 19.84 14.04 -0.52
C THR A 101 21.20 14.14 -1.19
N GLY A 102 22.26 13.66 -0.53
CA GLY A 102 23.60 13.62 -1.09
C GLY A 102 23.69 12.77 -2.34
N ASN A 103 23.13 11.56 -2.30
CA ASN A 103 23.10 10.69 -3.49
C ASN A 103 22.43 11.37 -4.68
N LEU A 104 21.28 12.05 -4.47
CA LEU A 104 20.54 12.71 -5.54
C LEU A 104 21.25 13.92 -6.13
N GLN A 105 22.15 14.57 -5.39
CA GLN A 105 22.99 15.64 -5.93
C GLN A 105 24.03 15.11 -6.91
N ASP A 106 24.56 13.92 -6.63
CA ASP A 106 25.62 13.31 -7.43
C ASP A 106 25.07 12.41 -8.55
N ASN A 107 23.95 11.72 -8.29
CA ASN A 107 23.32 10.77 -9.17
C ASN A 107 21.78 10.86 -9.04
N PRO A 108 21.08 11.46 -10.00
CA PRO A 108 19.64 11.65 -9.92
C PRO A 108 18.82 10.36 -10.07
N LYS A 109 19.43 9.25 -10.49
CA LYS A 109 18.71 7.99 -10.69
C LYS A 109 18.16 7.47 -9.39
N ALA A 110 16.86 7.21 -9.37
CA ALA A 110 16.15 6.71 -8.21
C ALA A 110 15.04 5.73 -8.60
N GLN A 111 14.62 4.95 -7.61
CA GLN A 111 13.48 4.05 -7.74
C GLN A 111 12.54 4.26 -6.56
N LEU A 112 11.24 4.28 -6.84
CA LEU A 112 10.21 4.18 -5.83
C LEU A 112 9.59 2.78 -5.86
N PHE A 113 9.36 2.22 -4.68
CA PHE A 113 8.69 0.95 -4.51
C PHE A 113 7.53 1.12 -3.53
N LEU A 114 6.31 0.89 -4.03
CA LEU A 114 5.07 1.04 -3.29
C LEU A 114 4.44 -0.33 -3.08
N MET A 115 3.91 -0.56 -1.87
CA MET A 115 3.31 -1.82 -1.47
C MET A 115 1.95 -1.60 -0.83
N ASP A 116 0.93 -2.18 -1.45
CA ASP A 116 -0.39 -2.34 -0.84
C ASP A 116 -0.55 -3.81 -0.41
N TYR A 117 -0.33 -4.05 0.88
CA TYR A 117 -0.46 -5.38 1.45
C TYR A 117 -1.91 -5.83 1.58
N ALA A 118 -2.85 -4.89 1.77
CA ALA A 118 -4.27 -5.22 1.91
C ALA A 118 -4.83 -5.82 0.62
N HIS A 119 -4.47 -5.25 -0.53
CA HIS A 119 -4.90 -5.71 -1.84
C HIS A 119 -3.85 -6.57 -2.57
N ARG A 120 -2.70 -6.84 -1.94
CA ARG A 120 -1.60 -7.63 -2.49
C ARG A 120 -1.10 -7.06 -3.82
N GLN A 121 -0.96 -5.76 -3.89
CA GLN A 121 -0.48 -5.03 -5.05
C GLN A 121 0.86 -4.37 -4.77
N ARG A 122 1.66 -4.18 -5.80
CA ARG A 122 2.91 -3.42 -5.73
C ARG A 122 3.17 -2.69 -7.03
N LEU A 123 3.78 -1.53 -6.90
CA LEU A 123 4.19 -0.70 -8.01
C LEU A 123 5.67 -0.37 -7.87
N LYS A 124 6.44 -0.56 -8.94
CA LYS A 124 7.82 -0.12 -9.07
C LYS A 124 7.87 1.02 -10.06
N ILE A 125 8.51 2.11 -9.69
CA ILE A 125 8.64 3.29 -10.53
C ILE A 125 10.11 3.65 -10.61
N TRP A 126 10.67 3.68 -11.81
CA TRP A 126 12.04 4.10 -12.07
C TRP A 126 12.07 5.48 -12.68
N GLY A 127 13.06 6.25 -12.31
CA GLY A 127 13.19 7.60 -12.83
C GLY A 127 14.36 8.36 -12.26
N GLU A 128 14.24 9.67 -12.29
CA GLU A 128 15.21 10.62 -11.77
C GLU A 128 14.53 11.47 -10.70
N ALA A 129 15.22 11.70 -9.60
CA ALA A 129 14.73 12.53 -8.53
C ALA A 129 15.66 13.72 -8.28
N ARG A 130 15.07 14.81 -7.81
CA ARG A 130 15.79 16.01 -7.36
C ARG A 130 15.21 16.52 -6.07
N VAL A 131 16.04 17.22 -5.32
CA VAL A 131 15.60 17.94 -4.13
C VAL A 131 15.08 19.33 -4.55
N GLU A 132 13.95 19.72 -3.97
CA GLU A 132 13.36 21.05 -4.14
C GLU A 132 13.23 21.70 -2.76
N THR A 133 13.70 22.96 -2.68
CA THR A 133 13.80 23.70 -1.40
C THR A 133 12.95 24.96 -1.36
N ASP A 134 12.20 25.27 -2.45
CA ASP A 134 11.26 26.38 -2.43
C ASP A 134 10.22 26.19 -1.34
N PRO A 135 10.15 27.08 -0.33
CA PRO A 135 9.24 26.94 0.80
C PRO A 135 7.76 26.88 0.40
N ASP A 136 7.37 27.63 -0.63
CA ASP A 136 5.98 27.66 -1.09
C ASP A 136 5.62 26.36 -1.80
N PHE A 137 6.55 25.78 -2.55
CA PHE A 137 6.38 24.46 -3.15
C PHE A 137 6.26 23.37 -2.07
N VAL A 138 7.17 23.37 -1.12
CA VAL A 138 7.16 22.40 0.01
C VAL A 138 5.86 22.50 0.80
N ALA A 139 5.40 23.72 1.09
CA ALA A 139 4.15 23.96 1.84
C ALA A 139 2.91 23.38 1.12
N ARG A 140 2.87 23.45 -0.21
CA ARG A 140 1.76 22.87 -1.00
C ARG A 140 1.70 21.33 -0.95
N LEU A 141 2.82 20.68 -0.67
CA LEU A 141 2.91 19.22 -0.56
C LEU A 141 2.63 18.70 0.87
N MET A 142 2.44 19.60 1.83
CA MET A 142 2.14 19.18 3.20
C MET A 142 0.70 18.66 3.30
N PRO A 143 0.49 17.43 3.82
CA PRO A 143 -0.85 16.92 4.03
C PRO A 143 -1.61 17.78 5.06
N PRO A 144 -2.89 18.12 4.80
CA PRO A 144 -3.68 18.94 5.69
C PRO A 144 -3.75 18.37 7.12
N GLY A 145 -3.43 19.18 8.12
CA GLY A 145 -3.51 18.79 9.54
C GLY A 145 -2.42 17.82 10.02
N TYR A 146 -1.51 17.39 9.16
CA TYR A 146 -0.42 16.50 9.55
C TYR A 146 0.69 17.27 10.29
N LYS A 147 1.02 16.82 11.50
CA LYS A 147 1.92 17.55 12.42
C LYS A 147 3.41 17.29 12.17
N ALA A 148 3.82 16.97 10.95
CA ALA A 148 5.22 16.86 10.59
C ALA A 148 5.76 18.20 10.09
N ARG A 149 7.08 18.38 10.15
CA ARG A 149 7.78 19.48 9.52
C ARG A 149 8.57 18.96 8.32
N ALA A 150 8.39 19.57 7.16
CA ALA A 150 9.23 19.33 5.99
C ALA A 150 10.35 20.36 5.91
N GLU A 151 11.55 19.92 5.51
CA GLU A 151 12.70 20.79 5.26
C GLU A 151 12.88 21.05 3.76
N GLN A 152 12.39 20.13 2.94
CA GLN A 152 12.52 20.12 1.49
C GLN A 152 11.43 19.22 0.88
N ALA A 153 11.39 19.13 -0.43
CA ALA A 153 10.58 18.17 -1.16
C ALA A 153 11.46 17.32 -2.07
N ILE A 154 11.00 16.11 -2.36
CA ILE A 154 11.55 15.29 -3.43
C ILE A 154 10.59 15.38 -4.62
N VAL A 155 11.13 15.77 -5.78
CA VAL A 155 10.42 15.75 -7.06
C VAL A 155 11.00 14.62 -7.89
N PHE A 156 10.15 13.73 -8.35
CA PHE A 156 10.52 12.51 -9.06
C PHE A 156 9.94 12.51 -10.48
N THR A 157 10.80 12.43 -11.49
CA THR A 157 10.41 12.32 -12.89
C THR A 157 10.37 10.85 -13.29
N VAL A 158 9.20 10.37 -13.65
CA VAL A 158 8.96 8.97 -14.04
C VAL A 158 9.56 8.70 -15.42
N LYS A 159 10.36 7.65 -15.53
CA LYS A 159 10.89 7.12 -16.80
C LYS A 159 10.20 5.82 -17.19
N ALA A 160 9.85 4.99 -16.21
CA ALA A 160 9.11 3.78 -16.42
C ALA A 160 8.44 3.33 -15.11
N TRP A 161 7.34 2.60 -15.23
CA TRP A 161 6.76 1.89 -14.10
C TRP A 161 6.21 0.52 -14.53
N ASP A 162 6.13 -0.39 -13.56
CA ASP A 162 5.64 -1.75 -13.73
C ASP A 162 4.85 -2.20 -12.50
N ALA A 163 3.64 -2.69 -12.73
CA ALA A 163 2.80 -3.29 -11.71
C ALA A 163 2.98 -4.81 -11.72
N ASN A 164 3.35 -5.39 -10.60
CA ASN A 164 3.66 -6.81 -10.53
C ASN A 164 2.50 -7.66 -10.01
N CYS A 165 2.52 -8.94 -10.43
CA CYS A 165 1.66 -10.02 -9.97
C CYS A 165 1.61 -10.09 -8.41
N PRO A 166 0.44 -10.37 -7.79
CA PRO A 166 0.25 -10.48 -6.35
C PRO A 166 0.90 -11.71 -5.72
N GLN A 167 1.52 -12.57 -6.51
CA GLN A 167 2.14 -13.81 -6.04
C GLN A 167 3.18 -13.55 -4.93
N HIS A 168 3.08 -14.32 -3.85
CA HIS A 168 3.95 -14.25 -2.67
C HIS A 168 3.88 -12.94 -1.86
N ILE A 169 2.90 -12.05 -2.11
CA ILE A 169 2.65 -10.90 -1.24
C ILE A 169 1.75 -11.37 -0.08
N PRO A 170 2.18 -11.28 1.19
CA PRO A 170 1.31 -11.57 2.32
C PRO A 170 0.17 -10.54 2.36
N GLN A 171 -1.02 -10.97 2.72
CA GLN A 171 -2.13 -10.04 2.94
C GLN A 171 -2.08 -9.54 4.39
N LEU A 172 -1.96 -8.23 4.55
CA LEU A 172 -1.98 -7.55 5.83
C LEU A 172 -3.10 -6.51 5.81
N VAL A 173 -3.88 -6.46 6.88
CA VAL A 173 -4.99 -5.53 7.00
C VAL A 173 -4.62 -4.46 8.05
N PRO A 174 -4.84 -3.17 7.78
CA PRO A 174 -4.61 -2.11 8.74
C PRO A 174 -5.41 -2.33 10.03
N VAL A 175 -4.80 -2.04 11.18
CA VAL A 175 -5.42 -2.24 12.50
C VAL A 175 -6.67 -1.38 12.68
N ASP A 176 -6.65 -0.16 12.13
CA ASP A 176 -7.77 0.78 12.15
C ASP A 176 -9.00 0.29 11.37
N GLU A 177 -8.84 -0.62 10.43
CA GLU A 177 -9.96 -1.32 9.75
C GLU A 177 -10.46 -2.52 10.57
N VAL A 178 -9.57 -3.23 11.25
CA VAL A 178 -9.91 -4.47 11.98
C VAL A 178 -10.57 -4.17 13.32
N VAL A 179 -10.09 -3.18 14.07
CA VAL A 179 -10.61 -2.86 15.42
C VAL A 179 -12.10 -2.54 15.42
N PRO A 180 -12.64 -1.70 14.53
CA PRO A 180 -14.08 -1.45 14.47
C PRO A 180 -14.90 -2.70 14.12
N ALA A 181 -14.40 -3.56 13.24
CA ALA A 181 -15.08 -4.77 12.86
C ALA A 181 -15.14 -5.80 14.01
N ILE A 182 -14.09 -5.88 14.84
CA ILE A 182 -14.08 -6.71 16.04
C ILE A 182 -15.07 -6.16 17.06
N ALA A 183 -15.05 -4.86 17.34
CA ALA A 183 -15.96 -4.22 18.29
C ALA A 183 -17.45 -4.42 17.92
N GLU A 184 -17.78 -4.37 16.62
CA GLU A 184 -19.12 -4.67 16.12
C GLU A 184 -19.51 -6.14 16.38
N ARG A 185 -18.60 -7.07 16.13
CA ARG A 185 -18.84 -8.48 16.42
C ARG A 185 -19.04 -8.72 17.91
N ASP A 186 -18.22 -8.13 18.78
CA ASP A 186 -18.31 -8.29 20.23
C ASP A 186 -19.63 -7.74 20.74
N ARG A 187 -20.10 -6.60 20.23
CA ARG A 187 -21.44 -6.06 20.52
C ARG A 187 -22.53 -7.06 20.12
N ARG A 188 -22.44 -7.64 18.94
CA ARG A 188 -23.42 -8.62 18.47
C ARG A 188 -23.42 -9.90 19.28
N ILE A 189 -22.25 -10.35 19.73
CA ILE A 189 -22.13 -11.50 20.64
C ILE A 189 -22.84 -11.21 21.96
N ALA A 190 -22.60 -10.05 22.57
CA ALA A 190 -23.24 -9.66 23.83
C ALA A 190 -24.79 -9.60 23.70
N GLU A 191 -25.31 -9.05 22.61
CA GLU A 191 -26.74 -9.04 22.34
C GLU A 191 -27.33 -10.45 22.22
N LEU A 192 -26.64 -11.37 21.54
CA LEU A 192 -27.09 -12.73 21.40
C LEU A 192 -27.01 -13.53 22.71
N GLU A 193 -25.98 -13.32 23.52
CA GLU A 193 -25.84 -13.92 24.83
C GLU A 193 -26.97 -13.47 25.78
N GLU A 194 -27.31 -12.19 25.77
CA GLU A 194 -28.42 -11.65 26.54
C GLU A 194 -29.77 -12.23 26.10
N ALA A 195 -30.01 -12.30 24.78
CA ALA A 195 -31.21 -12.92 24.23
C ALA A 195 -31.32 -14.41 24.61
N LEU A 196 -30.21 -15.13 24.54
CA LEU A 196 -30.14 -16.53 24.94
C LEU A 196 -30.42 -16.73 26.45
N ALA A 197 -29.88 -15.85 27.28
CA ALA A 197 -30.16 -15.86 28.73
C ALA A 197 -31.64 -15.64 29.05
N ARG A 198 -32.28 -14.70 28.35
CA ARG A 198 -33.75 -14.46 28.48
C ARG A 198 -34.54 -15.70 28.08
N LEU A 199 -34.25 -16.31 26.93
CA LEU A 199 -34.93 -17.50 26.46
C LEU A 199 -34.75 -18.70 27.41
N LYS A 200 -33.56 -18.89 27.98
CA LYS A 200 -33.30 -19.94 28.97
C LYS A 200 -34.14 -19.75 30.22
N THR A 201 -34.32 -18.52 30.70
CA THR A 201 -35.16 -18.18 31.87
C THR A 201 -36.64 -18.45 31.58
N GLU A 202 -37.13 -18.08 30.40
CA GLU A 202 -38.51 -18.33 29.97
C GLU A 202 -38.80 -19.83 29.89
N VAL A 203 -37.93 -20.61 29.25
CA VAL A 203 -38.08 -22.07 29.15
C VAL A 203 -38.05 -22.75 30.51
N SER A 204 -37.16 -22.29 31.41
CA SER A 204 -37.09 -22.81 32.78
C SER A 204 -38.37 -22.49 33.59
N GLY A 205 -38.96 -21.31 33.40
CA GLY A 205 -40.22 -20.88 34.02
C GLY A 205 -41.40 -21.74 33.52
N ILE A 206 -41.47 -22.04 32.23
CA ILE A 206 -42.50 -22.94 31.66
C ILE A 206 -42.37 -24.36 32.21
N ALA A 207 -41.15 -24.91 32.29
CA ALA A 207 -40.91 -26.25 32.84
C ALA A 207 -41.33 -26.37 34.30
N CYS A 208 -41.12 -25.30 35.09
CA CYS A 208 -41.55 -25.28 36.50
C CYS A 208 -43.09 -25.15 36.62
N GLY A 209 -43.78 -24.45 35.72
CA GLY A 209 -45.27 -24.35 35.67
C GLY A 209 -45.92 -25.73 35.37
N TYR A 210 -45.39 -26.52 34.50
CA TYR A 210 -45.92 -27.87 34.17
C TYR A 210 -45.71 -28.88 35.33
N ALA A 211 -44.69 -28.73 36.12
CA ALA A 211 -44.48 -29.62 37.31
C ALA A 211 -45.40 -29.28 38.47
N GLY A 212 -45.99 -28.09 38.50
CA GLY A 212 -46.95 -27.65 39.53
C GLY A 212 -48.37 -28.24 39.32
N ASP A 213 -48.78 -28.42 38.07
CA ASP A 213 -50.18 -28.82 37.73
C ASP A 213 -50.41 -30.36 37.81
N ALA A 214 -49.35 -31.14 37.85
CA ALA A 214 -49.43 -32.63 37.91
C ALA A 214 -49.80 -33.14 39.32
N ARG A 215 -49.92 -32.30 40.37
CA ARG A 215 -50.20 -32.72 41.75
C ARG A 215 -51.67 -32.72 42.17
N HIS A 216 -52.61 -32.41 41.27
CA HIS A 216 -54.06 -32.34 41.57
C HIS A 216 -54.91 -33.41 40.86
N LEU A 217 -54.33 -34.50 40.36
CA LEU A 217 -55.10 -35.65 39.87
C LEU A 217 -55.00 -36.80 40.86
N GLU A 218 -55.55 -36.61 42.07
CA GLU A 218 -55.91 -37.76 42.91
C GLU A 218 -57.19 -38.39 42.38
N PHE A 219 -57.06 -39.55 41.77
CA PHE A 219 -58.19 -40.39 41.41
C PHE A 219 -58.88 -40.89 42.71
N ARG A 220 -60.13 -40.45 42.96
CA ARG A 220 -61.03 -41.15 43.88
C ARG A 220 -61.60 -42.35 43.13
N VAL A 221 -61.20 -43.57 43.56
CA VAL A 221 -61.85 -44.81 43.24
C VAL A 221 -62.84 -45.12 44.36
N SER A 222 -64.15 -45.19 44.02
CA SER A 222 -65.21 -45.77 44.84
C SER A 222 -65.54 -47.14 44.34
#